data_aa5c27c7054a662b99b64a73080f82c2
#
_entry.id   aa5c27c7054a662b99b64a73080f82c2
#
_cell.length_a   1.000
_cell.length_b   1.000
_cell.length_c   1.000
_cell.angle_alpha   90.00
_cell.angle_beta   90.00
_cell.angle_gamma   90.00
#
_symmetry.space_group_name_H-M   'P 1'
#
loop_
_entity.id
_entity.type
_entity.pdbx_description
1 polymer ?
#
loop_
_entity_poly.entity_id
_entity_poly.type
_entity_poly.pdbx_seq_one_letter_code
_entity_poly.pdbx_strand_id
1 'polypeptide(L)' 'MQHAHFEKPHSAKPIAVDIDGEPKGVLVASDKGFRFLAVKLDAFGVDGQVFASVEAAEAAVRESLRAQA' A
#
# COMPACT_ATOMS: atom_id res chain seq x y z
N MET A 1 -19.59 23.55 -6.73
CA MET A 1 -19.20 23.35 -6.50
C MET A 1 -18.56 23.04 -6.39
N GLN A 2 -18.50 22.75 -6.38
CA GLN A 2 -17.91 22.32 -6.15
C GLN A 2 -17.13 22.05 -6.01
N HIS A 3 -16.99 21.71 -6.09
CA HIS A 3 -16.30 21.34 -5.89
C HIS A 3 -15.47 21.09 -5.79
N ALA A 4 -15.67 21.02 -5.91
CA ALA A 4 -14.95 20.60 -5.73
C ALA A 4 -14.02 20.45 -5.61
N HIS A 5 -13.93 20.40 -5.58
CA HIS A 5 -13.22 20.16 -5.34
C HIS A 5 -12.45 19.68 -5.09
N PHE A 6 -12.41 19.40 -5.06
CA PHE A 6 -11.97 18.67 -4.82
C PHE A 6 -11.01 18.40 -4.91
N GLU A 7 -10.75 18.30 -5.07
CA GLU A 7 -9.94 17.93 -5.23
C GLU A 7 -9.06 17.63 -4.86
N LYS A 8 -8.81 17.46 -4.75
CA LYS A 8 -8.04 17.05 -4.41
C LYS A 8 -7.23 16.55 -4.24
N PRO A 9 -7.17 16.12 -4.29
CA PRO A 9 -6.31 15.58 -4.02
C PRO A 9 -5.29 15.29 -4.23
N HIS A 10 -4.58 15.61 -4.27
CA HIS A 10 -3.71 15.24 -4.40
C HIS A 10 -3.56 14.34 -4.29
N SER A 11 -4.47 14.41 -4.59
CA SER A 11 -4.54 13.18 -4.14
C SER A 11 -3.60 12.25 -4.67
N ALA A 12 -3.12 11.60 -3.88
CA ALA A 12 -2.06 10.74 -4.20
C ALA A 12 -2.53 9.59 -5.03
N LYS A 13 -1.81 9.32 -6.07
CA LYS A 13 -2.06 8.13 -6.84
C LYS A 13 -1.56 6.94 -6.05
N PRO A 14 -2.22 5.79 -6.16
CA PRO A 14 -1.73 4.58 -5.50
C PRO A 14 -0.31 4.24 -5.97
N ILE A 15 0.48 3.75 -5.06
CA ILE A 15 1.86 3.36 -5.34
C ILE A 15 1.92 1.84 -5.39
N ALA A 16 2.32 1.28 -6.50
CA ALA A 16 2.41 -0.17 -6.62
C ALA A 16 3.54 -0.71 -5.75
N VAL A 17 3.28 -1.80 -5.07
CA VAL A 17 4.31 -2.50 -4.30
C VAL A 17 4.62 -3.79 -5.02
N ASP A 18 5.80 -3.84 -5.63
CA ASP A 18 6.27 -5.01 -6.36
C ASP A 18 7.40 -5.64 -5.58
N ILE A 19 7.35 -6.96 -5.44
CA ILE A 19 8.40 -7.71 -4.79
C ILE A 19 8.92 -8.71 -5.81
N ASP A 20 10.20 -8.62 -6.12
CA ASP A 20 10.86 -9.51 -7.09
C ASP A 20 10.13 -9.47 -8.44
N GLY A 21 9.66 -8.27 -8.82
CA GLY A 21 9.02 -8.09 -10.11
C GLY A 21 7.56 -8.47 -10.15
N GLU A 22 6.99 -8.90 -9.03
CA GLU A 22 5.59 -9.31 -8.98
C GLU A 22 4.78 -8.32 -8.15
N PRO A 23 3.68 -7.78 -8.68
CA PRO A 23 2.86 -6.85 -7.90
C PRO A 23 2.16 -7.58 -6.77
N LYS A 24 2.31 -7.06 -5.56
CA LYS A 24 1.70 -7.64 -4.37
C LYS A 24 0.55 -6.80 -3.85
N GLY A 25 0.53 -5.53 -4.15
CA GLY A 25 -0.53 -4.64 -3.69
C GLY A 25 -0.23 -3.21 -4.04
N VAL A 26 -0.99 -2.31 -3.45
CA VAL A 26 -0.79 -0.87 -3.66
C VAL A 26 -0.84 -0.17 -2.32
N LEU A 27 -0.20 0.99 -2.27
CA LEU A 27 -0.24 1.86 -1.10
C LEU A 27 -1.07 3.08 -1.42
N VAL A 28 -1.99 3.40 -0.54
CA VAL A 28 -2.85 4.56 -0.69
C VAL A 28 -2.57 5.50 0.47
N ALA A 29 -2.42 6.79 0.19
CA ALA A 29 -2.16 7.77 1.23
C ALA A 29 -3.29 7.77 2.24
N SER A 30 -2.93 7.88 3.51
CA SER A 30 -3.90 7.97 4.59
C SER A 30 -3.41 9.01 5.58
N ASP A 31 -4.24 9.30 6.58
CA ASP A 31 -3.90 10.32 7.57
C ASP A 31 -2.61 10.00 8.31
N LYS A 32 -2.30 8.74 8.48
CA LYS A 32 -1.17 8.32 9.31
C LYS A 32 -0.05 7.69 8.49
N GLY A 33 -0.09 7.84 7.18
CA GLY A 33 0.95 7.30 6.35
C GLY A 33 0.37 6.68 5.09
N PHE A 34 0.66 5.40 4.89
CA PHE A 34 0.22 4.69 3.68
C PHE A 34 -0.47 3.40 4.07
N ARG A 35 -1.67 3.22 3.55
CA ARG A 35 -2.42 1.98 3.78
C ARG A 35 -2.12 1.01 2.65
N PHE A 36 -1.79 -0.21 3.01
CA PHE A 36 -1.50 -1.25 2.02
C PHE A 36 -2.78 -2.02 1.68
N LEU A 37 -3.02 -2.19 0.38
CA LEU A 37 -4.15 -2.98 -0.10
C LEU A 37 -3.59 -4.10 -0.95
N ALA A 38 -3.73 -5.34 -0.46
CA ALA A 38 -3.15 -6.50 -1.12
C ALA A 38 -3.93 -6.87 -2.36
N VAL A 39 -3.22 -7.29 -3.41
CA VAL A 39 -3.84 -7.83 -4.61
C VAL A 39 -3.47 -9.28 -4.84
N LYS A 40 -2.64 -9.84 -3.97
CA LYS A 40 -2.26 -11.26 -4.01
C LYS A 40 -2.54 -11.89 -2.67
N LEU A 41 -2.96 -13.14 -2.69
CA LEU A 41 -3.32 -13.84 -1.46
C LEU A 41 -2.15 -13.92 -0.49
N ASP A 42 -0.94 -14.08 -1.01
CA ASP A 42 0.23 -14.22 -0.14
C ASP A 42 0.61 -12.92 0.55
N ALA A 43 0.02 -11.79 0.18
CA ALA A 43 0.27 -10.52 0.84
C ALA A 43 -0.88 -10.11 1.76
N PHE A 44 -1.91 -10.93 1.91
CA PHE A 44 -3.08 -10.56 2.68
C PHE A 44 -2.78 -10.42 4.17
N GLY A 45 -1.69 -10.99 4.63
CA GLY A 45 -1.33 -10.88 6.04
C GLY A 45 -1.11 -9.44 6.50
N VAL A 46 -0.79 -8.53 5.57
CA VAL A 46 -0.60 -7.12 5.91
C VAL A 46 -1.64 -6.22 5.25
N ASP A 47 -2.68 -6.82 4.67
CA ASP A 47 -3.72 -6.04 4.01
C ASP A 47 -4.40 -5.11 5.02
N GLY A 48 -4.57 -3.86 4.63
CA GLY A 48 -5.24 -2.87 5.46
C GLY A 48 -4.36 -2.19 6.48
N GLN A 49 -3.12 -2.63 6.65
CA GLN A 49 -2.23 -1.98 7.60
C GLN A 49 -1.71 -0.65 7.07
N VAL A 50 -1.42 0.26 7.99
CA VAL A 50 -0.91 1.58 7.64
C VAL A 50 0.55 1.64 8.04
N PHE A 51 1.38 2.11 7.12
CA PHE A 51 2.83 2.19 7.31
C PHE A 51 3.28 3.63 7.20
N ALA A 52 4.34 3.97 7.92
CA ALA A 52 4.83 5.34 7.96
C ALA A 52 5.54 5.73 6.66
N SER A 53 6.02 4.75 5.90
CA SER A 53 6.74 5.04 4.66
C SER A 53 6.55 3.90 3.68
N VAL A 54 6.90 4.17 2.42
CA VAL A 54 6.84 3.15 1.38
C VAL A 54 7.82 2.02 1.73
N GLU A 55 9.00 2.38 2.20
CA GLU A 55 10.02 1.37 2.55
C GLU A 55 9.54 0.46 3.68
N ALA A 56 8.86 1.04 4.68
CA ALA A 56 8.33 0.24 5.77
C ALA A 56 7.29 -0.76 5.26
N ALA A 57 6.45 -0.33 4.34
CA ALA A 57 5.44 -1.21 3.76
C ALA A 57 6.08 -2.33 2.97
N GLU A 58 7.10 -2.01 2.15
CA GLU A 58 7.78 -3.03 1.36
C GLU A 58 8.45 -4.07 2.26
N ALA A 59 9.08 -3.60 3.34
CA ALA A 59 9.72 -4.53 4.27
C ALA A 59 8.70 -5.45 4.91
N ALA A 60 7.54 -4.91 5.28
CA ALA A 60 6.49 -5.72 5.90
C ALA A 60 5.94 -6.75 4.92
N VAL A 61 5.78 -6.38 3.65
CA VAL A 61 5.30 -7.32 2.65
C VAL A 61 6.31 -8.44 2.45
N ARG A 62 7.60 -8.09 2.36
CA ARG A 62 8.65 -9.10 2.21
C ARG A 62 8.65 -10.06 3.39
N GLU A 63 8.50 -9.52 4.60
CA GLU A 63 8.47 -10.36 5.78
C GLU A 63 7.26 -11.28 5.79
N SER A 64 6.12 -10.79 5.35
CA SER A 64 4.91 -11.59 5.24
C SER A 64 5.11 -12.75 4.27
N LEU A 65 5.74 -12.48 3.14
CA LEU A 65 6.00 -13.53 2.15
C LEU A 65 6.97 -14.58 2.71
N ARG A 66 8.00 -14.12 3.42
CA ARG A 66 8.98 -15.01 4.00
C ARG A 66 8.35 -15.93 5.03
N ALA A 67 7.41 -15.40 5.81
CA ALA A 67 6.75 -16.18 6.85
C ALA A 67 5.87 -17.27 6.29
N GLN A 68 5.50 -17.19 5.02
CA GLN A 68 4.66 -18.20 4.39
C GLN A 68 5.44 -19.26 3.65
N ALA A 69 6.72 -19.06 3.50
CA ALA A 69 7.55 -19.99 2.70
C ALA A 69 7.81 -21.29 3.41
#